data_2c2111646501b93a52f687679f2b95da
#
_entry.id   2c2111646501b93a52f687679f2b95da
#
_cell.length_a   1.000
_cell.length_b   1.000
_cell.length_c   1.000
_cell.angle_alpha   90.00
_cell.angle_beta   90.00
_cell.angle_gamma   90.00
#
_symmetry.space_group_name_H-M   'P 1'
#
loop_
_entity.id
_entity.type
_entity.pdbx_description
1 polymer ?
#
loop_
_entity_poly.entity_id
_entity_poly.type
_entity_poly.pdbx_seq_one_letter_code
_entity_poly.pdbx_strand_id
1 'polypeptide(L)'
;MQKKAIFLGECMIELNGDISSLGNSNTIMEVNFGGDTYNSAVYFSRLTNKKTDTFYCTALSKDSFSKKMIERFKFEKLSCDFIRMDGKNPPGLYSIEINENGERSFSYWRNQSPTRQIFLGSKGKHLLNNISNAGIFYYTGISAGILDENQKKQLIQVGTTAKVCAFDFNYRHQLHYDKNKSQSLFKEINNCVDVNFVSYDDFKELFNIKEPNEIFNILSNNKNLILLRYKNSIIFKNLDQEIKTITVSHGKVVDTTAAGDAFNGSFLALMNNSENNCIEENILKSHAVTREVIKYKGAIIKKNQMPKLDNYRGIF
;
A
#
# COMPACT_ATOMS: atom_id res chain seq x y z
N MET A 1 25.18 -0.94 -9.20
CA MET A 1 23.90 -0.48 -9.76
C MET A 1 23.01 0.01 -8.63
N GLN A 2 22.31 1.11 -8.83
CA GLN A 2 21.32 1.64 -7.90
C GLN A 2 20.15 0.65 -7.78
N LYS A 3 19.69 0.39 -6.55
CA LYS A 3 18.57 -0.52 -6.33
C LYS A 3 17.27 0.15 -6.78
N LYS A 4 16.36 -0.61 -7.37
CA LYS A 4 15.02 -0.13 -7.76
C LYS A 4 13.99 -0.66 -6.78
N ALA A 5 13.23 0.21 -6.14
CA ALA A 5 12.02 -0.15 -5.39
C ALA A 5 10.79 0.31 -6.17
N ILE A 6 9.94 -0.61 -6.55
CA ILE A 6 8.78 -0.36 -7.41
C ILE A 6 7.50 -0.63 -6.63
N PHE A 7 6.65 0.39 -6.55
CA PHE A 7 5.32 0.34 -5.93
C PHE A 7 4.27 0.39 -7.03
N LEU A 8 3.52 -0.70 -7.21
CA LEU A 8 2.55 -0.83 -8.29
C LEU A 8 1.12 -0.75 -7.79
N GLY A 9 0.36 0.18 -8.32
CA GLY A 9 -1.07 0.30 -8.02
C GLY A 9 -1.71 1.56 -8.56
N GLU A 10 -2.88 1.88 -8.06
CA GLU A 10 -3.67 3.02 -8.50
C GLU A 10 -3.52 4.20 -7.55
N CYS A 11 -3.28 5.38 -8.13
CA CYS A 11 -3.47 6.65 -7.45
C CYS A 11 -4.73 7.32 -7.99
N MET A 12 -5.59 7.76 -7.07
CA MET A 12 -6.90 8.32 -7.38
C MET A 12 -7.00 9.77 -6.92
N ILE A 13 -7.96 10.49 -7.49
CA ILE A 13 -8.42 11.77 -6.97
C ILE A 13 -9.20 11.51 -5.70
N GLU A 14 -8.84 12.18 -4.61
CA GLU A 14 -9.54 12.14 -3.33
C GLU A 14 -10.34 13.43 -3.17
N LEU A 15 -11.65 13.29 -2.94
CA LEU A 15 -12.52 14.38 -2.53
C LEU A 15 -12.82 14.23 -1.03
N ASN A 16 -12.51 15.26 -0.27
CA ASN A 16 -12.74 15.30 1.17
C ASN A 16 -13.56 16.54 1.53
N GLY A 17 -14.71 16.37 2.13
CA GLY A 17 -15.58 17.47 2.51
C GLY A 17 -16.93 16.98 3.01
N ASP A 18 -17.73 17.89 3.46
CA ASP A 18 -19.09 17.60 3.91
C ASP A 18 -20.02 17.48 2.71
N ILE A 19 -20.31 16.22 2.32
CA ILE A 19 -21.24 15.91 1.21
C ILE A 19 -22.67 16.34 1.53
N SER A 20 -23.05 16.37 2.81
CA SER A 20 -24.40 16.82 3.20
C SER A 20 -24.66 18.29 2.87
N SER A 21 -23.60 19.06 2.73
CA SER A 21 -23.65 20.48 2.34
C SER A 21 -23.70 20.71 0.82
N LEU A 22 -23.62 19.66 0.01
CA LEU A 22 -23.69 19.76 -1.45
C LEU A 22 -25.07 20.32 -1.89
N GLY A 23 -25.02 21.28 -2.81
CA GLY A 23 -26.22 21.99 -3.26
C GLY A 23 -26.47 23.31 -2.55
N ASN A 24 -25.81 23.57 -1.43
CA ASN A 24 -25.76 24.88 -0.80
C ASN A 24 -24.74 25.78 -1.51
N SER A 25 -24.98 27.08 -1.54
CA SER A 25 -24.00 28.05 -2.04
C SER A 25 -22.73 27.98 -1.20
N ASN A 26 -21.55 27.89 -1.85
CA ASN A 26 -20.22 27.88 -1.22
C ASN A 26 -19.77 26.60 -0.52
N THR A 27 -20.23 25.41 -0.95
CA THR A 27 -19.63 24.17 -0.50
C THR A 27 -18.17 24.05 -0.99
N ILE A 28 -17.23 23.89 -0.08
CA ILE A 28 -15.81 23.71 -0.37
C ILE A 28 -15.46 22.24 -0.15
N MET A 29 -14.86 21.61 -1.15
CA MET A 29 -14.26 20.30 -1.04
C MET A 29 -12.73 20.39 -1.22
N GLU A 30 -12.00 19.72 -0.34
CA GLU A 30 -10.56 19.55 -0.52
C GLU A 30 -10.32 18.46 -1.56
N VAL A 31 -9.42 18.75 -2.51
CA VAL A 31 -9.01 17.80 -3.55
C VAL A 31 -7.58 17.38 -3.29
N ASN A 32 -7.37 16.10 -3.05
CA ASN A 32 -6.08 15.48 -2.81
C ASN A 32 -5.86 14.29 -3.76
N PHE A 33 -4.74 13.61 -3.59
CA PHE A 33 -4.43 12.35 -4.26
C PHE A 33 -4.11 11.28 -3.23
N GLY A 34 -4.73 10.11 -3.38
CA GLY A 34 -4.57 8.99 -2.47
C GLY A 34 -4.57 7.65 -3.22
N GLY A 35 -4.09 6.64 -2.53
CA GLY A 35 -4.00 5.26 -2.99
C GLY A 35 -3.03 4.50 -2.10
N ASP A 36 -3.36 3.28 -1.73
CA ASP A 36 -2.58 2.48 -0.77
C ASP A 36 -1.11 2.32 -1.17
N THR A 37 -0.85 1.94 -2.42
CA THR A 37 0.51 1.79 -2.94
C THR A 37 1.22 3.12 -3.11
N TYR A 38 0.50 4.19 -3.46
CA TYR A 38 1.07 5.54 -3.54
C TYR A 38 1.49 6.04 -2.15
N ASN A 39 0.62 5.88 -1.16
CA ASN A 39 0.91 6.25 0.22
C ASN A 39 2.15 5.48 0.74
N SER A 40 2.20 4.16 0.52
CA SER A 40 3.35 3.34 0.88
C SER A 40 4.64 3.79 0.16
N ALA A 41 4.57 4.11 -1.14
CA ALA A 41 5.71 4.61 -1.90
C ALA A 41 6.26 5.92 -1.34
N VAL A 42 5.38 6.84 -0.91
CA VAL A 42 5.78 8.11 -0.30
C VAL A 42 6.55 7.90 1.00
N TYR A 43 6.04 7.07 1.91
CA TYR A 43 6.73 6.80 3.18
C TYR A 43 8.05 6.04 2.97
N PHE A 44 8.08 5.09 2.02
CA PHE A 44 9.31 4.44 1.61
C PHE A 44 10.33 5.46 1.08
N SER A 45 9.96 6.31 0.13
CA SER A 45 10.84 7.31 -0.47
C SER A 45 11.41 8.30 0.55
N ARG A 46 10.64 8.64 1.58
CA ARG A 46 11.07 9.57 2.63
C ARG A 46 12.08 8.98 3.61
N LEU A 47 12.11 7.64 3.74
CA LEU A 47 12.92 6.91 4.73
C LEU A 47 14.06 6.12 4.09
N THR A 48 13.98 5.79 2.81
CA THR A 48 15.03 5.03 2.12
C THR A 48 16.31 5.84 1.96
N ASN A 49 17.44 5.16 1.90
CA ASN A 49 18.75 5.79 1.65
C ASN A 49 18.90 6.20 0.18
N LYS A 50 19.94 7.02 -0.11
CA LYS A 50 20.22 7.53 -1.46
C LYS A 50 20.65 6.46 -2.47
N LYS A 51 20.87 5.20 -2.04
CA LYS A 51 21.29 4.09 -2.91
C LYS A 51 20.10 3.37 -3.59
N THR A 52 18.88 3.78 -3.27
CA THR A 52 17.65 3.17 -3.80
C THR A 52 16.75 4.23 -4.42
N ASP A 53 16.43 4.03 -5.70
CA ASP A 53 15.42 4.83 -6.40
C ASP A 53 14.04 4.24 -6.17
N THR A 54 13.09 5.10 -5.82
CA THR A 54 11.70 4.71 -5.62
C THR A 54 10.88 5.06 -6.85
N PHE A 55 10.29 4.05 -7.46
CA PHE A 55 9.45 4.17 -8.65
C PHE A 55 7.99 3.96 -8.29
N TYR A 56 7.13 4.84 -8.76
CA TYR A 56 5.71 4.58 -8.74
C TYR A 56 5.25 4.04 -10.09
N CYS A 57 4.61 2.89 -10.11
CA CYS A 57 4.19 2.19 -11.31
C CYS A 57 2.66 2.21 -11.40
N THR A 58 2.12 2.99 -12.32
CA THR A 58 0.68 3.19 -12.53
C THR A 58 0.37 3.55 -13.97
N ALA A 59 -0.90 3.73 -14.32
CA ALA A 59 -1.30 4.28 -15.60
C ALA A 59 -2.20 5.50 -15.38
N LEU A 60 -1.92 6.56 -16.12
CA LEU A 60 -2.59 7.84 -16.10
C LEU A 60 -2.97 8.28 -17.52
N SER A 61 -3.70 9.37 -17.65
CA SER A 61 -4.01 9.98 -18.92
C SER A 61 -3.32 11.35 -19.09
N LYS A 62 -3.74 12.12 -20.07
CA LYS A 62 -3.15 13.44 -20.35
C LYS A 62 -3.96 14.61 -19.75
N ASP A 63 -4.94 14.31 -18.93
CA ASP A 63 -5.79 15.32 -18.26
C ASP A 63 -5.03 16.13 -17.19
N SER A 64 -5.70 17.17 -16.69
CA SER A 64 -5.11 18.09 -15.71
C SER A 64 -4.81 17.41 -14.37
N PHE A 65 -5.64 16.48 -13.90
CA PHE A 65 -5.40 15.77 -12.65
C PHE A 65 -4.20 14.83 -12.76
N SER A 66 -4.10 14.09 -13.86
CA SER A 66 -2.93 13.24 -14.16
C SER A 66 -1.62 14.03 -14.15
N LYS A 67 -1.62 15.23 -14.73
CA LYS A 67 -0.45 16.13 -14.70
C LYS A 67 -0.10 16.56 -13.27
N LYS A 68 -1.10 16.91 -12.46
CA LYS A 68 -0.90 17.27 -11.05
C LYS A 68 -0.43 16.10 -10.20
N MET A 69 -0.89 14.89 -10.46
CA MET A 69 -0.37 13.67 -9.82
C MET A 69 1.13 13.50 -10.12
N ILE A 70 1.57 13.67 -11.37
CA ILE A 70 2.99 13.61 -11.74
C ILE A 70 3.82 14.66 -10.99
N GLU A 71 3.34 15.91 -10.90
CA GLU A 71 4.01 16.94 -10.10
C GLU A 71 4.13 16.52 -8.64
N ARG A 72 3.07 15.95 -8.07
CA ARG A 72 3.06 15.48 -6.69
C ARG A 72 4.02 14.28 -6.47
N PHE A 73 4.07 13.34 -7.40
CA PHE A 73 5.01 12.21 -7.34
C PHE A 73 6.46 12.70 -7.34
N LYS A 74 6.82 13.62 -8.24
CA LYS A 74 8.14 14.23 -8.29
C LYS A 74 8.48 14.99 -7.00
N PHE A 75 7.52 15.72 -6.42
CA PHE A 75 7.70 16.41 -5.13
C PHE A 75 8.04 15.42 -4.00
N GLU A 76 7.46 14.22 -4.02
CA GLU A 76 7.77 13.13 -3.09
C GLU A 76 9.00 12.30 -3.51
N LYS A 77 9.73 12.73 -4.54
CA LYS A 77 10.92 12.04 -5.09
C LYS A 77 10.63 10.64 -5.62
N LEU A 78 9.43 10.41 -6.12
CA LEU A 78 9.09 9.18 -6.83
C LEU A 78 9.46 9.35 -8.29
N SER A 79 10.23 8.40 -8.85
CA SER A 79 10.47 8.34 -10.29
C SER A 79 9.19 7.98 -11.03
N CYS A 80 8.97 8.66 -12.13
CA CYS A 80 7.79 8.52 -12.99
C CYS A 80 8.06 7.65 -14.25
N ASP A 81 9.23 7.02 -14.35
CA ASP A 81 9.66 6.30 -15.57
C ASP A 81 8.78 5.08 -15.88
N PHE A 82 8.10 4.54 -14.86
CA PHE A 82 7.19 3.40 -15.00
C PHE A 82 5.71 3.81 -14.98
N ILE A 83 5.42 5.08 -15.30
CA ILE A 83 4.04 5.56 -15.44
C ILE A 83 3.64 5.54 -16.91
N ARG A 84 2.56 4.81 -17.21
CA ARG A 84 1.94 4.86 -18.54
C ARG A 84 1.07 6.11 -18.64
N MET A 85 1.31 6.93 -19.69
CA MET A 85 0.57 8.19 -19.96
C MET A 85 -0.31 8.08 -21.20
N ASP A 86 -0.94 6.92 -21.41
CA ASP A 86 -1.77 6.64 -22.59
C ASP A 86 -3.20 6.23 -22.25
N GLY A 87 -3.61 6.43 -21.02
CA GLY A 87 -4.99 6.25 -20.60
C GLY A 87 -5.95 7.14 -21.38
N LYS A 88 -7.12 6.61 -21.70
CA LYS A 88 -8.21 7.34 -22.40
C LYS A 88 -9.09 8.10 -21.41
N ASN A 89 -9.24 7.57 -20.21
CA ASN A 89 -10.09 8.12 -19.16
C ASN A 89 -9.25 8.78 -18.05
N PRO A 90 -9.81 9.72 -17.29
CA PRO A 90 -9.13 10.30 -16.13
C PRO A 90 -8.84 9.23 -15.06
N PRO A 91 -7.96 9.54 -14.09
CA PRO A 91 -7.74 8.68 -12.92
C PRO A 91 -9.04 8.37 -12.19
N GLY A 92 -9.05 7.25 -11.46
CA GLY A 92 -10.14 6.96 -10.55
C GLY A 92 -10.35 8.08 -9.54
N LEU A 93 -11.56 8.18 -9.01
CA LEU A 93 -11.95 9.15 -8.00
C LEU A 93 -12.60 8.43 -6.83
N TYR A 94 -12.38 8.90 -5.61
CA TYR A 94 -13.18 8.53 -4.45
C TYR A 94 -13.52 9.75 -3.60
N SER A 95 -14.66 9.67 -2.91
CA SER A 95 -15.04 10.63 -1.87
C SER A 95 -14.98 9.98 -0.50
N ILE A 96 -14.63 10.79 0.48
CA ILE A 96 -14.66 10.42 1.90
C ILE A 96 -15.83 11.16 2.52
N GLU A 97 -16.77 10.40 3.08
CA GLU A 97 -17.89 10.90 3.84
C GLU A 97 -17.68 10.57 5.31
N ILE A 98 -17.94 11.53 6.18
CA ILE A 98 -17.88 11.35 7.63
C ILE A 98 -19.30 11.53 8.15
N ASN A 99 -19.87 10.46 8.74
CA ASN A 99 -21.19 10.54 9.33
C ASN A 99 -21.16 11.28 10.68
N GLU A 100 -22.33 11.54 11.27
CA GLU A 100 -22.50 12.23 12.56
C GLU A 100 -21.76 11.51 13.71
N ASN A 101 -21.54 10.21 13.60
CA ASN A 101 -20.80 9.41 14.58
C ASN A 101 -19.28 9.44 14.36
N GLY A 102 -18.79 10.16 13.33
CA GLY A 102 -17.38 10.21 12.97
C GLY A 102 -16.89 8.99 12.17
N GLU A 103 -17.78 8.09 11.76
CA GLU A 103 -17.45 6.95 10.91
C GLU A 103 -17.31 7.38 9.47
N ARG A 104 -16.38 6.75 8.76
CA ARG A 104 -16.09 7.05 7.36
C ARG A 104 -16.72 6.04 6.43
N SER A 105 -17.32 6.56 5.38
CA SER A 105 -17.72 5.80 4.21
C SER A 105 -16.98 6.31 2.97
N PHE A 106 -16.80 5.43 2.01
CA PHE A 106 -16.05 5.71 0.79
C PHE A 106 -16.90 5.38 -0.42
N SER A 107 -17.06 6.34 -1.32
CA SER A 107 -17.70 6.13 -2.61
C SER A 107 -16.66 6.18 -3.71
N TYR A 108 -16.68 5.22 -4.66
CA TYR A 108 -15.63 5.06 -5.67
C TYR A 108 -16.15 5.17 -7.09
N TRP A 109 -15.46 5.95 -7.92
CA TRP A 109 -15.64 6.05 -9.38
C TRP A 109 -14.34 5.65 -10.05
N ARG A 110 -14.05 4.34 -10.16
CA ARG A 110 -12.77 3.81 -10.63
C ARG A 110 -12.89 2.74 -11.72
N ASN A 111 -14.09 2.43 -12.19
CA ASN A 111 -14.29 1.33 -13.14
C ASN A 111 -13.61 1.55 -14.49
N GLN A 112 -13.37 2.79 -14.86
CA GLN A 112 -12.71 3.17 -16.12
C GLN A 112 -11.28 3.71 -15.92
N SER A 113 -10.73 3.56 -14.73
CA SER A 113 -9.38 4.03 -14.42
C SER A 113 -8.34 3.41 -15.36
N PRO A 114 -7.39 4.20 -15.86
CA PRO A 114 -6.32 3.71 -16.74
C PRO A 114 -5.50 2.57 -16.14
N THR A 115 -5.30 2.57 -14.82
CA THR A 115 -4.52 1.53 -14.12
C THR A 115 -5.11 0.14 -14.28
N ARG A 116 -6.42 0.02 -14.48
CA ARG A 116 -7.07 -1.28 -14.78
C ARG A 116 -6.57 -1.95 -16.06
N GLN A 117 -5.89 -1.21 -16.90
CA GLN A 117 -5.36 -1.67 -18.21
C GLN A 117 -3.83 -1.57 -18.28
N ILE A 118 -3.16 -1.53 -17.12
CA ILE A 118 -1.72 -1.21 -17.01
C ILE A 118 -0.84 -2.15 -17.81
N PHE A 119 -1.18 -3.43 -17.92
CA PHE A 119 -0.39 -4.44 -18.65
C PHE A 119 -0.93 -4.76 -20.05
N LEU A 120 -1.99 -4.09 -20.51
CA LEU A 120 -2.57 -4.37 -21.82
C LEU A 120 -1.73 -3.78 -22.96
N GLY A 121 -1.72 -4.49 -24.08
CA GLY A 121 -1.09 -4.07 -25.34
C GLY A 121 0.44 -4.06 -25.30
N SER A 122 1.04 -3.52 -26.37
CA SER A 122 2.50 -3.47 -26.53
C SER A 122 3.18 -2.64 -25.43
N LYS A 123 2.58 -1.54 -25.03
CA LYS A 123 3.10 -0.68 -23.93
C LYS A 123 3.06 -1.40 -22.58
N GLY A 124 2.03 -2.20 -22.32
CA GLY A 124 1.96 -3.04 -21.12
C GLY A 124 3.06 -4.10 -21.09
N LYS A 125 3.31 -4.77 -22.21
CA LYS A 125 4.43 -5.72 -22.35
C LYS A 125 5.78 -5.06 -22.14
N HIS A 126 6.00 -3.86 -22.70
CA HIS A 126 7.21 -3.09 -22.50
C HIS A 126 7.39 -2.69 -21.02
N LEU A 127 6.32 -2.26 -20.36
CA LEU A 127 6.34 -1.94 -18.92
C LEU A 127 6.74 -3.16 -18.10
N LEU A 128 6.13 -4.33 -18.33
CA LEU A 128 6.47 -5.58 -17.61
C LEU A 128 7.97 -5.91 -17.71
N ASN A 129 8.56 -5.77 -18.90
CA ASN A 129 10.00 -6.00 -19.09
C ASN A 129 10.86 -5.01 -18.27
N ASN A 130 10.43 -3.76 -18.19
CA ASN A 130 11.19 -2.70 -17.49
C ASN A 130 11.11 -2.80 -15.96
N ILE A 131 9.98 -3.30 -15.43
CA ILE A 131 9.78 -3.47 -13.98
C ILE A 131 10.28 -4.83 -13.46
N SER A 132 10.65 -5.75 -14.36
CA SER A 132 11.26 -7.02 -13.98
C SER A 132 12.60 -6.81 -13.26
N ASN A 133 12.97 -7.77 -12.40
CA ASN A 133 14.21 -7.76 -11.64
C ASN A 133 14.38 -6.53 -10.71
N ALA A 134 13.28 -6.05 -10.16
CA ALA A 134 13.33 -5.00 -9.13
C ALA A 134 14.11 -5.45 -7.89
N GLY A 135 14.72 -4.52 -7.17
CA GLY A 135 15.27 -4.79 -5.84
C GLY A 135 14.16 -5.05 -4.83
N ILE A 136 13.09 -4.23 -4.88
CA ILE A 136 11.85 -4.42 -4.14
C ILE A 136 10.69 -4.22 -5.13
N PHE A 137 9.68 -5.11 -5.08
CA PHE A 137 8.43 -4.96 -5.79
C PHE A 137 7.27 -5.07 -4.81
N TYR A 138 6.46 -4.02 -4.72
CA TYR A 138 5.34 -3.96 -3.77
C TYR A 138 4.03 -3.74 -4.50
N TYR A 139 3.02 -4.52 -4.15
CA TYR A 139 1.64 -4.39 -4.60
C TYR A 139 0.66 -4.89 -3.53
N THR A 140 -0.64 -4.73 -3.76
CA THR A 140 -1.67 -5.01 -2.76
C THR A 140 -2.82 -5.84 -3.32
N GLY A 141 -3.70 -6.30 -2.46
CA GLY A 141 -4.97 -6.91 -2.86
C GLY A 141 -5.84 -5.96 -3.68
N ILE A 142 -5.76 -4.65 -3.44
CA ILE A 142 -6.43 -3.65 -4.29
C ILE A 142 -5.80 -3.63 -5.68
N SER A 143 -4.46 -3.61 -5.77
CA SER A 143 -3.75 -3.65 -7.06
C SER A 143 -4.15 -4.88 -7.87
N ALA A 144 -4.22 -6.05 -7.24
CA ALA A 144 -4.66 -7.28 -7.89
C ALA A 144 -6.15 -7.23 -8.25
N GLY A 145 -6.99 -6.68 -7.36
CA GLY A 145 -8.45 -6.66 -7.53
C GLY A 145 -8.96 -5.79 -8.68
N ILE A 146 -8.20 -4.77 -9.09
CA ILE A 146 -8.58 -3.92 -10.23
C ILE A 146 -8.21 -4.49 -11.59
N LEU A 147 -7.39 -5.53 -11.65
CA LEU A 147 -6.90 -6.15 -12.87
C LEU A 147 -7.77 -7.33 -13.32
N ASP A 148 -7.79 -7.61 -14.62
CA ASP A 148 -8.36 -8.84 -15.14
C ASP A 148 -7.47 -10.07 -14.83
N GLU A 149 -7.99 -11.27 -15.08
CA GLU A 149 -7.30 -12.52 -14.71
C GLU A 149 -5.94 -12.69 -15.41
N ASN A 150 -5.80 -12.23 -16.64
CA ASN A 150 -4.52 -12.32 -17.35
C ASN A 150 -3.50 -11.35 -16.78
N GLN A 151 -3.91 -10.15 -16.47
CA GLN A 151 -3.05 -9.14 -15.86
C GLN A 151 -2.67 -9.51 -14.40
N LYS A 152 -3.55 -10.18 -13.64
CA LYS A 152 -3.21 -10.73 -12.31
C LYS A 152 -2.06 -11.73 -12.40
N LYS A 153 -2.12 -12.66 -13.35
CA LYS A 153 -1.02 -13.62 -13.60
C LYS A 153 0.29 -12.91 -13.95
N GLN A 154 0.22 -11.88 -14.81
CA GLN A 154 1.39 -11.07 -15.15
C GLN A 154 1.94 -10.31 -13.95
N LEU A 155 1.07 -9.78 -13.07
CA LEU A 155 1.46 -9.11 -11.83
C LEU A 155 2.22 -10.06 -10.89
N ILE A 156 1.68 -11.25 -10.65
CA ILE A 156 2.32 -12.28 -9.82
C ILE A 156 3.66 -12.68 -10.44
N GLN A 157 3.68 -12.98 -11.73
CA GLN A 157 4.90 -13.40 -12.43
C GLN A 157 6.00 -12.32 -12.35
N VAL A 158 5.70 -11.06 -12.56
CA VAL A 158 6.70 -10.00 -12.46
C VAL A 158 7.19 -9.83 -11.01
N GLY A 159 6.31 -10.02 -10.04
CA GLY A 159 6.66 -10.02 -8.62
C GLY A 159 7.73 -11.07 -8.29
N THR A 160 7.62 -12.28 -8.83
CA THR A 160 8.60 -13.35 -8.60
C THR A 160 9.99 -13.08 -9.17
N THR A 161 10.13 -12.09 -10.06
CA THR A 161 11.44 -11.68 -10.59
C THR A 161 12.19 -10.71 -9.68
N ALA A 162 11.52 -10.11 -8.70
CA ALA A 162 12.12 -9.18 -7.76
C ALA A 162 13.02 -9.89 -6.76
N LYS A 163 14.00 -9.18 -6.21
CA LYS A 163 14.83 -9.70 -5.10
C LYS A 163 14.03 -9.84 -3.81
N VAL A 164 13.11 -8.90 -3.57
CA VAL A 164 12.14 -8.91 -2.50
C VAL A 164 10.79 -8.52 -3.09
N CYS A 165 9.84 -9.44 -3.07
CA CYS A 165 8.46 -9.18 -3.40
C CYS A 165 7.65 -9.02 -2.12
N ALA A 166 6.94 -7.91 -1.97
CA ALA A 166 6.14 -7.62 -0.81
C ALA A 166 4.67 -7.37 -1.20
N PHE A 167 3.77 -7.88 -0.39
CA PHE A 167 2.34 -7.83 -0.63
C PHE A 167 1.58 -7.39 0.62
N ASP A 168 0.63 -6.46 0.47
CA ASP A 168 -0.37 -6.18 1.50
C ASP A 168 -1.70 -6.80 1.08
N PHE A 169 -2.25 -7.63 1.94
CA PHE A 169 -3.54 -8.27 1.70
C PHE A 169 -4.63 -7.27 1.38
N ASN A 170 -4.76 -6.20 2.12
CA ASN A 170 -5.65 -5.05 1.88
C ASN A 170 -6.92 -5.44 1.09
N TYR A 171 -7.62 -6.46 1.61
CA TYR A 171 -8.80 -7.05 0.96
C TYR A 171 -9.96 -6.07 0.91
N ARG A 172 -10.62 -6.00 -0.25
CA ARG A 172 -11.84 -5.20 -0.45
C ARG A 172 -12.85 -6.02 -1.23
N HIS A 173 -13.93 -6.44 -0.58
CA HIS A 173 -14.94 -7.30 -1.20
C HIS A 173 -15.51 -6.73 -2.50
N GLN A 174 -15.62 -5.39 -2.62
CA GLN A 174 -16.10 -4.74 -3.85
C GLN A 174 -15.20 -4.98 -5.07
N LEU A 175 -13.95 -5.37 -4.87
CA LEU A 175 -13.00 -5.70 -5.94
C LEU A 175 -12.82 -7.22 -6.10
N HIS A 176 -13.37 -8.01 -5.18
CA HIS A 176 -13.16 -9.44 -5.06
C HIS A 176 -14.52 -10.15 -4.84
N TYR A 177 -15.42 -10.05 -5.82
CA TYR A 177 -16.82 -10.52 -5.72
C TYR A 177 -16.98 -12.03 -5.44
N ASP A 178 -16.05 -12.85 -5.96
CA ASP A 178 -16.05 -14.29 -5.72
C ASP A 178 -15.05 -14.60 -4.59
N LYS A 179 -15.59 -14.89 -3.41
CA LYS A 179 -14.81 -15.15 -2.20
C LYS A 179 -13.87 -16.35 -2.36
N ASN A 180 -14.32 -17.42 -3.00
CA ASN A 180 -13.51 -18.63 -3.18
C ASN A 180 -12.34 -18.39 -4.14
N LYS A 181 -12.59 -17.70 -5.26
CA LYS A 181 -11.54 -17.28 -6.19
C LYS A 181 -10.55 -16.34 -5.51
N SER A 182 -11.05 -15.42 -4.69
CA SER A 182 -10.22 -14.49 -3.93
C SER A 182 -9.32 -15.22 -2.93
N GLN A 183 -9.87 -16.16 -2.17
CA GLN A 183 -9.09 -16.99 -1.25
C GLN A 183 -7.97 -17.76 -1.99
N SER A 184 -8.29 -18.33 -3.16
CA SER A 184 -7.30 -19.04 -3.99
C SER A 184 -6.22 -18.10 -4.51
N LEU A 185 -6.60 -16.93 -5.03
CA LEU A 185 -5.68 -15.90 -5.52
C LEU A 185 -4.72 -15.43 -4.41
N PHE A 186 -5.24 -15.13 -3.22
CA PHE A 186 -4.42 -14.63 -2.11
C PHE A 186 -3.45 -15.69 -1.57
N LYS A 187 -3.86 -16.96 -1.58
CA LYS A 187 -2.95 -18.09 -1.29
C LYS A 187 -1.88 -18.26 -2.36
N GLU A 188 -2.23 -18.12 -3.64
CA GLU A 188 -1.27 -18.15 -4.74
C GLU A 188 -0.24 -17.03 -4.61
N ILE A 189 -0.69 -15.79 -4.36
CA ILE A 189 0.19 -14.64 -4.11
C ILE A 189 1.10 -14.90 -2.92
N ASN A 190 0.57 -15.38 -1.79
CA ASN A 190 1.36 -15.71 -0.61
C ASN A 190 2.52 -16.67 -0.92
N ASN A 191 2.33 -17.61 -1.84
CA ASN A 191 3.37 -18.55 -2.22
C ASN A 191 4.48 -17.93 -3.09
N CYS A 192 4.26 -16.73 -3.60
CA CYS A 192 5.13 -16.03 -4.55
C CYS A 192 5.82 -14.78 -3.97
N VAL A 193 5.55 -14.43 -2.72
CA VAL A 193 6.06 -13.20 -2.11
C VAL A 193 6.94 -13.51 -0.90
N ASP A 194 7.87 -12.59 -0.58
CA ASP A 194 8.82 -12.72 0.53
C ASP A 194 8.30 -12.06 1.81
N VAL A 195 7.47 -11.01 1.67
CA VAL A 195 6.91 -10.25 2.81
C VAL A 195 5.41 -10.07 2.63
N ASN A 196 4.64 -10.50 3.62
CA ASN A 196 3.21 -10.28 3.70
C ASN A 196 2.85 -9.31 4.82
N PHE A 197 2.12 -8.27 4.48
CA PHE A 197 1.44 -7.41 5.43
C PHE A 197 -0.03 -7.82 5.52
N VAL A 198 -0.50 -8.07 6.73
CA VAL A 198 -1.85 -8.60 6.96
C VAL A 198 -2.54 -7.76 8.01
N SER A 199 -3.77 -7.33 7.73
CA SER A 199 -4.71 -6.83 8.72
C SER A 199 -5.60 -7.99 9.17
N TYR A 200 -5.78 -8.15 10.49
CA TYR A 200 -6.67 -9.20 11.01
C TYR A 200 -8.08 -9.06 10.47
N ASP A 201 -8.61 -7.84 10.42
CA ASP A 201 -9.99 -7.59 10.01
C ASP A 201 -10.20 -7.92 8.53
N ASP A 202 -9.30 -7.50 7.64
CA ASP A 202 -9.35 -7.82 6.21
C ASP A 202 -9.23 -9.33 5.98
N PHE A 203 -8.35 -10.00 6.72
CA PHE A 203 -8.16 -11.45 6.61
C PHE A 203 -9.35 -12.23 7.15
N LYS A 204 -9.93 -11.79 8.28
CA LYS A 204 -11.14 -12.35 8.86
C LYS A 204 -12.31 -12.26 7.90
N GLU A 205 -12.46 -11.12 7.23
CA GLU A 205 -13.53 -10.94 6.23
C GLU A 205 -13.39 -11.94 5.08
N LEU A 206 -12.16 -12.13 4.56
CA LEU A 206 -11.91 -13.04 3.45
C LEU A 206 -11.98 -14.53 3.86
N PHE A 207 -11.34 -14.93 4.95
CA PHE A 207 -11.15 -16.33 5.33
C PHE A 207 -12.08 -16.81 6.45
N ASN A 208 -12.88 -15.92 7.05
CA ASN A 208 -13.81 -16.22 8.13
C ASN A 208 -13.14 -16.85 9.36
N ILE A 209 -11.93 -16.41 9.69
CA ILE A 209 -11.17 -16.85 10.86
C ILE A 209 -11.76 -16.29 12.16
N LYS A 210 -11.51 -16.96 13.29
CA LYS A 210 -11.91 -16.52 14.63
C LYS A 210 -10.73 -16.00 15.43
N GLU A 211 -9.56 -16.59 15.28
CA GLU A 211 -8.36 -16.27 16.04
C GLU A 211 -7.20 -15.83 15.13
N PRO A 212 -6.37 -14.87 15.58
CA PRO A 212 -5.26 -14.36 14.77
C PRO A 212 -4.24 -15.43 14.36
N ASN A 213 -4.03 -16.46 15.18
CA ASN A 213 -3.07 -17.53 14.87
C ASN A 213 -3.47 -18.40 13.68
N GLU A 214 -4.75 -18.45 13.33
CA GLU A 214 -5.23 -19.20 12.15
C GLU A 214 -4.63 -18.63 10.85
N ILE A 215 -4.24 -17.37 10.82
CA ILE A 215 -3.58 -16.72 9.68
C ILE A 215 -2.29 -17.46 9.33
N PHE A 216 -1.47 -17.80 10.33
CA PHE A 216 -0.19 -18.45 10.12
C PHE A 216 -0.34 -19.89 9.62
N ASN A 217 -1.47 -20.55 9.95
CA ASN A 217 -1.81 -21.88 9.42
C ASN A 217 -2.27 -21.81 7.97
N ILE A 218 -3.09 -20.81 7.63
CA ILE A 218 -3.60 -20.61 6.26
C ILE A 218 -2.48 -20.16 5.32
N LEU A 219 -1.57 -19.30 5.80
CA LEU A 219 -0.41 -18.81 5.09
C LEU A 219 0.87 -19.63 5.39
N SER A 220 0.75 -20.93 5.46
CA SER A 220 1.79 -21.86 5.93
C SER A 220 3.02 -22.00 5.02
N ASN A 221 3.27 -21.04 4.12
CA ASN A 221 4.50 -21.01 3.32
C ASN A 221 5.70 -20.64 4.22
N ASN A 222 6.68 -21.53 4.29
CA ASN A 222 7.85 -21.42 5.18
C ASN A 222 8.94 -20.44 4.66
N LYS A 223 8.66 -19.67 3.63
CA LYS A 223 9.68 -18.85 2.95
C LYS A 223 9.45 -17.33 3.08
N ASN A 224 8.37 -16.92 3.74
CA ASN A 224 8.02 -15.51 3.82
C ASN A 224 7.91 -14.98 5.25
N LEU A 225 8.20 -13.70 5.39
CA LEU A 225 7.91 -12.92 6.58
C LEU A 225 6.43 -12.51 6.56
N ILE A 226 5.70 -12.81 7.63
CA ILE A 226 4.31 -12.39 7.80
C ILE A 226 4.24 -11.39 8.93
N LEU A 227 3.67 -10.22 8.67
CA LEU A 227 3.47 -9.13 9.62
C LEU A 227 1.97 -8.90 9.79
N LEU A 228 1.42 -9.37 10.90
CA LEU A 228 0.01 -9.26 11.23
C LEU A 228 -0.27 -8.11 12.18
N ARG A 229 -1.09 -7.17 11.78
CA ARG A 229 -1.63 -6.11 12.64
C ARG A 229 -2.92 -6.58 13.30
N TYR A 230 -2.91 -6.64 14.62
CA TYR A 230 -4.06 -7.07 15.43
C TYR A 230 -4.18 -6.26 16.71
N LYS A 231 -5.25 -5.47 16.86
CA LYS A 231 -5.47 -4.59 18.02
C LYS A 231 -4.20 -3.76 18.33
N ASN A 232 -3.73 -3.83 19.57
CA ASN A 232 -2.51 -3.16 20.04
C ASN A 232 -1.27 -4.05 19.93
N SER A 233 -1.21 -4.90 18.89
CA SER A 233 -0.10 -5.82 18.69
C SER A 233 0.27 -5.97 17.23
N ILE A 234 1.54 -6.19 16.98
CA ILE A 234 2.04 -6.70 15.73
C ILE A 234 2.59 -8.10 15.99
N ILE A 235 1.93 -9.10 15.42
CA ILE A 235 2.35 -10.48 15.51
C ILE A 235 3.08 -10.81 14.21
N PHE A 236 4.27 -11.36 14.29
CA PHE A 236 5.01 -11.69 13.09
C PHE A 236 5.59 -13.09 13.15
N LYS A 237 5.68 -13.71 12.00
CA LYS A 237 6.32 -14.99 11.77
C LYS A 237 7.52 -14.75 10.86
N ASN A 238 8.72 -15.03 11.38
CA ASN A 238 9.97 -14.87 10.65
C ASN A 238 10.30 -16.11 9.80
N LEU A 239 11.43 -16.04 9.09
CA LEU A 239 11.89 -17.15 8.25
C LEU A 239 12.23 -18.41 9.06
N ASP A 240 12.57 -18.27 10.34
CA ASP A 240 12.87 -19.41 11.26
C ASP A 240 11.60 -20.03 11.82
N GLN A 241 10.43 -19.61 11.34
CA GLN A 241 9.09 -20.08 11.74
C GLN A 241 8.68 -19.70 13.16
N GLU A 242 9.47 -18.89 13.84
CA GLU A 242 9.13 -18.39 15.17
C GLU A 242 8.05 -17.30 15.06
N ILE A 243 6.99 -17.44 15.86
CA ILE A 243 5.93 -16.44 15.97
C ILE A 243 6.20 -15.59 17.20
N LYS A 244 6.37 -14.29 16.97
CA LYS A 244 6.60 -13.30 18.04
C LYS A 244 5.50 -12.26 18.05
N THR A 245 5.28 -11.67 19.21
CA THR A 245 4.30 -10.59 19.40
C THR A 245 4.99 -9.37 19.99
N ILE A 246 4.78 -8.23 19.36
CA ILE A 246 5.20 -6.92 19.86
C ILE A 246 3.95 -6.14 20.24
N THR A 247 3.83 -5.79 21.51
CA THR A 247 2.77 -4.89 21.97
C THR A 247 3.13 -3.46 21.57
N VAL A 248 2.17 -2.72 21.04
CA VAL A 248 2.35 -1.36 20.55
C VAL A 248 1.28 -0.43 21.12
N SER A 249 1.58 0.84 21.24
CA SER A 249 0.61 1.86 21.69
C SER A 249 0.34 2.86 20.57
N HIS A 250 -0.90 3.21 20.34
CA HIS A 250 -1.28 4.12 19.24
C HIS A 250 -1.20 5.61 19.64
N GLY A 251 -1.32 5.95 20.91
CA GLY A 251 -1.36 7.35 21.35
C GLY A 251 -2.65 8.08 20.91
N LYS A 252 -2.52 9.38 20.64
CA LYS A 252 -3.67 10.17 20.15
C LYS A 252 -3.98 9.83 18.71
N VAL A 253 -5.23 9.44 18.44
CA VAL A 253 -5.74 9.13 17.10
C VAL A 253 -6.66 10.24 16.63
N VAL A 254 -6.36 10.83 15.48
CA VAL A 254 -7.20 11.81 14.78
C VAL A 254 -7.75 11.18 13.52
N ASP A 255 -6.89 10.45 12.78
CA ASP A 255 -7.24 9.88 11.47
C ASP A 255 -6.41 8.62 11.21
N THR A 256 -7.06 7.47 11.03
CA THR A 256 -6.37 6.20 10.74
C THR A 256 -6.12 5.95 9.26
N THR A 257 -6.46 6.90 8.38
CA THR A 257 -6.21 6.78 6.94
C THR A 257 -4.73 6.55 6.68
N ALA A 258 -4.43 5.57 5.85
CA ALA A 258 -3.07 5.17 5.48
C ALA A 258 -2.15 4.73 6.64
N ALA A 259 -2.69 4.40 7.82
CA ALA A 259 -1.89 3.85 8.91
C ALA A 259 -1.12 2.58 8.49
N GLY A 260 -1.81 1.67 7.79
CA GLY A 260 -1.21 0.46 7.20
C GLY A 260 -0.19 0.78 6.12
N ASP A 261 -0.51 1.70 5.23
CA ASP A 261 0.36 2.10 4.12
C ASP A 261 1.66 2.72 4.64
N ALA A 262 1.55 3.59 5.66
CA ALA A 262 2.70 4.21 6.31
C ALA A 262 3.59 3.17 7.00
N PHE A 263 2.99 2.20 7.68
CA PHE A 263 3.71 1.08 8.26
C PHE A 263 4.47 0.28 7.18
N ASN A 264 3.78 -0.14 6.13
CA ASN A 264 4.34 -0.98 5.08
C ASN A 264 5.50 -0.28 4.35
N GLY A 265 5.30 0.96 3.90
CA GLY A 265 6.33 1.74 3.25
C GLY A 265 7.55 1.98 4.13
N SER A 266 7.33 2.30 5.41
CA SER A 266 8.41 2.50 6.39
C SER A 266 9.17 1.22 6.66
N PHE A 267 8.48 0.10 6.86
CA PHE A 267 9.10 -1.21 7.11
C PHE A 267 9.99 -1.64 5.95
N LEU A 268 9.51 -1.54 4.73
CA LEU A 268 10.29 -1.88 3.53
C LEU A 268 11.52 -0.98 3.37
N ALA A 269 11.41 0.32 3.71
CA ALA A 269 12.54 1.24 3.65
C ALA A 269 13.61 0.89 4.70
N LEU A 270 13.19 0.62 5.93
CA LEU A 270 14.10 0.26 7.03
C LEU A 270 14.78 -1.08 6.77
N MET A 271 14.02 -2.08 6.31
CA MET A 271 14.55 -3.37 5.88
C MET A 271 15.59 -3.23 4.75
N ASN A 272 15.33 -2.34 3.78
CA ASN A 272 16.26 -2.10 2.67
C ASN A 272 17.54 -1.36 3.08
N ASN A 273 17.48 -0.51 4.10
CA ASN A 273 18.60 0.30 4.57
C ASN A 273 19.53 -0.45 5.55
N SER A 274 19.01 -1.47 6.23
CA SER A 274 19.69 -2.14 7.33
C SER A 274 20.67 -3.21 6.81
N GLU A 275 21.90 -3.17 7.31
CA GLU A 275 22.89 -4.24 7.14
C GLU A 275 22.63 -5.40 8.13
N ASN A 276 22.08 -5.08 9.30
CA ASN A 276 21.76 -6.04 10.38
C ASN A 276 20.26 -6.18 10.58
N ASN A 277 19.55 -6.68 9.62
CA ASN A 277 18.09 -6.73 9.48
C ASN A 277 17.31 -7.21 10.73
N CYS A 278 17.31 -6.41 11.80
CA CYS A 278 16.52 -6.69 13.01
C CYS A 278 15.05 -6.38 12.73
N ILE A 279 14.25 -7.43 12.57
CA ILE A 279 12.84 -7.34 12.22
C ILE A 279 12.06 -6.57 13.29
N GLU A 280 12.33 -6.87 14.57
CA GLU A 280 11.68 -6.22 15.71
C GLU A 280 11.93 -4.71 15.74
N GLU A 281 13.16 -4.29 15.50
CA GLU A 281 13.52 -2.88 15.43
C GLU A 281 12.83 -2.18 14.26
N ASN A 282 12.81 -2.81 13.09
CA ASN A 282 12.12 -2.29 11.90
C ASN A 282 10.61 -2.15 12.16
N ILE A 283 9.99 -3.12 12.85
CA ILE A 283 8.58 -3.05 13.26
C ILE A 283 8.34 -1.85 14.17
N LEU A 284 9.14 -1.69 15.23
CA LEU A 284 8.98 -0.60 16.21
C LEU A 284 9.16 0.78 15.56
N LYS A 285 10.17 0.95 14.72
CA LYS A 285 10.41 2.19 13.98
C LYS A 285 9.28 2.49 12.98
N SER A 286 8.78 1.48 12.28
CA SER A 286 7.64 1.64 11.35
C SER A 286 6.35 2.00 12.09
N HIS A 287 6.14 1.39 13.26
CA HIS A 287 5.02 1.76 14.12
C HIS A 287 5.14 3.20 14.63
N ALA A 288 6.34 3.69 14.93
CA ALA A 288 6.55 5.09 15.30
C ALA A 288 6.12 6.06 14.19
N VAL A 289 6.40 5.73 12.93
CA VAL A 289 5.89 6.49 11.79
C VAL A 289 4.37 6.45 11.75
N THR A 290 3.78 5.27 11.87
CA THR A 290 2.32 5.08 11.89
C THR A 290 1.66 5.92 12.98
N ARG A 291 2.22 5.90 14.21
CA ARG A 291 1.73 6.71 15.34
C ARG A 291 1.76 8.21 15.07
N GLU A 292 2.75 8.67 14.31
CA GLU A 292 2.82 10.07 13.91
C GLU A 292 1.77 10.38 12.85
N VAL A 293 1.62 9.52 11.85
CA VAL A 293 0.64 9.69 10.77
C VAL A 293 -0.78 9.83 11.30
N ILE A 294 -1.19 8.96 12.21
CA ILE A 294 -2.57 8.96 12.73
C ILE A 294 -2.93 10.16 13.62
N LYS A 295 -1.98 11.04 13.94
CA LYS A 295 -2.24 12.30 14.65
C LYS A 295 -2.79 13.41 13.75
N TYR A 296 -2.75 13.23 12.44
CA TYR A 296 -3.13 14.25 11.46
C TYR A 296 -4.20 13.74 10.52
N LYS A 297 -4.97 14.65 9.93
CA LYS A 297 -5.92 14.33 8.85
C LYS A 297 -5.20 14.00 7.56
N GLY A 298 -5.69 13.00 6.83
CA GLY A 298 -5.23 12.60 5.50
C GLY A 298 -4.13 11.56 5.52
N ALA A 299 -3.87 10.98 4.36
CA ALA A 299 -2.99 9.82 4.20
C ALA A 299 -1.49 10.18 4.31
N ILE A 300 -1.09 11.37 3.92
CA ILE A 300 0.32 11.79 3.82
C ILE A 300 0.55 13.03 4.65
N ILE A 301 1.26 12.87 5.77
CA ILE A 301 1.63 13.98 6.64
C ILE A 301 2.72 14.87 6.01
N LYS A 302 2.90 16.09 6.52
CA LYS A 302 3.98 16.98 6.04
C LYS A 302 5.36 16.38 6.35
N LYS A 303 6.36 16.67 5.51
CA LYS A 303 7.73 16.13 5.68
C LYS A 303 8.36 16.50 7.03
N ASN A 304 8.09 17.69 7.54
CA ASN A 304 8.57 18.15 8.84
C ASN A 304 7.85 17.52 10.06
N GLN A 305 6.78 16.78 9.81
CA GLN A 305 6.05 15.99 10.83
C GLN A 305 6.55 14.54 10.91
N MET A 306 7.46 14.13 10.01
CA MET A 306 8.04 12.78 10.08
C MET A 306 8.84 12.62 11.39
N PRO A 307 8.71 11.49 12.09
CA PRO A 307 9.47 11.25 13.33
C PRO A 307 10.96 11.05 13.02
N LYS A 308 11.82 11.47 13.97
CA LYS A 308 13.24 11.15 13.93
C LYS A 308 13.45 9.72 14.46
N LEU A 309 13.98 8.84 13.63
CA LEU A 309 14.11 7.41 13.95
C LEU A 309 15.49 7.00 14.47
N ASP A 310 16.51 7.88 14.38
CA ASP A 310 17.91 7.55 14.68
C ASP A 310 18.14 7.11 16.14
N ASN A 311 17.31 7.61 17.08
CA ASN A 311 17.39 7.29 18.51
C ASN A 311 16.12 6.58 19.03
N TYR A 312 15.30 6.04 18.13
CA TYR A 312 14.05 5.41 18.57
C TYR A 312 14.35 4.05 19.20
N ARG A 313 14.55 4.05 20.51
CA ARG A 313 14.48 2.85 21.33
C ARG A 313 13.01 2.74 21.74
N GLY A 314 12.32 1.68 21.28
CA GLY A 314 10.89 1.50 21.56
C GLY A 314 10.58 1.78 23.04
N ILE A 315 9.59 2.63 23.30
CA ILE A 315 9.02 2.77 24.62
C ILE A 315 8.09 1.57 24.80
N PHE A 316 8.54 0.61 25.58
CA PHE A 316 7.75 -0.54 26.01
C PHE A 316 6.66 -0.11 26.98
#